data_cb0be7a12313ad692cf7d1e1493cd5c3
#
_entry.id   cb0be7a12313ad692cf7d1e1493cd5c3
#
_cell.length_a   1.000
_cell.length_b   1.000
_cell.length_c   1.000
_cell.angle_alpha   90.00
_cell.angle_beta   90.00
_cell.angle_gamma   90.00
#
_symmetry.space_group_name_H-M   'P 1'
#
loop_
_entity.id
_entity.type
_entity.pdbx_description
1 polymer ?
#
loop_
_entity_poly.entity_id
_entity_poly.type
_entity_poly.pdbx_seq_one_letter_code
_entity_poly.pdbx_strand_id
1 'polypeptide(L)'
;MMISPEQYIDGLEWRYACKKFDPEARLEQPTWHALAESLRLSPSSLGLQLWKFVVVTNRELKARLREVSWNQSQVEDCSHYVVLCSRRDATRRDV
;
A
#
# COMPACT_ATOMS: atom_id res chain seq x y z
N MET A 1 -14.31 -4.30 19.19
CA MET A 1 -13.11 -5.01 19.65
C MET A 1 -11.92 -4.08 19.61
N MET A 2 -11.14 -4.07 20.67
CA MET A 2 -9.94 -3.25 20.74
C MET A 2 -8.72 -4.13 20.98
N ILE A 3 -7.58 -3.72 20.41
CA ILE A 3 -6.32 -4.39 20.72
C ILE A 3 -5.80 -3.88 22.08
N SER A 4 -5.07 -4.74 22.78
CA SER A 4 -4.47 -4.35 24.05
C SER A 4 -3.25 -3.43 23.83
N PRO A 5 -2.85 -2.63 24.82
CA PRO A 5 -1.62 -1.84 24.72
C PRO A 5 -0.40 -2.72 24.39
N GLU A 6 -0.32 -3.92 24.95
CA GLU A 6 0.77 -4.85 24.69
C GLU A 6 0.80 -5.29 23.23
N GLN A 7 -0.35 -5.65 22.66
CA GLN A 7 -0.46 -6.03 21.26
C GLN A 7 -0.03 -4.88 20.33
N TYR A 8 -0.41 -3.67 20.68
CA TYR A 8 -0.06 -2.48 19.90
C TYR A 8 1.46 -2.26 19.89
N ILE A 9 2.09 -2.32 21.05
CA ILE A 9 3.55 -2.13 21.16
C ILE A 9 4.29 -3.26 20.47
N ASP A 10 3.84 -4.52 20.67
CA ASP A 10 4.46 -5.67 20.01
C ASP A 10 4.43 -5.52 18.49
N GLY A 11 3.33 -5.03 17.94
CA GLY A 11 3.21 -4.77 16.51
C GLY A 11 4.19 -3.73 16.02
N LEU A 12 4.36 -2.66 16.78
CA LEU A 12 5.31 -1.60 16.42
C LEU A 12 6.75 -2.09 16.48
N GLU A 13 7.09 -2.91 17.47
CA GLU A 13 8.44 -3.47 17.61
C GLU A 13 8.72 -4.53 16.53
N TRP A 14 7.70 -5.30 16.13
CA TRP A 14 7.84 -6.30 15.08
C TRP A 14 8.10 -5.68 13.71
N ARG A 15 7.49 -4.53 13.45
CA ARG A 15 7.56 -3.85 12.14
C ARG A 15 8.97 -3.30 11.90
N TYR A 16 9.46 -3.44 10.69
CA TYR A 16 10.70 -2.81 10.25
C TYR A 16 10.63 -2.55 8.74
N ALA A 17 11.53 -1.70 8.22
CA ALA A 17 11.59 -1.40 6.79
C ALA A 17 12.35 -2.52 6.08
N CYS A 18 11.63 -3.53 5.63
CA CYS A 18 12.20 -4.68 4.94
C CYS A 18 12.77 -4.26 3.60
N LYS A 19 14.04 -4.58 3.34
CA LYS A 19 14.74 -4.18 2.12
C LYS A 19 14.80 -5.27 1.06
N LYS A 20 14.57 -6.52 1.44
CA LYS A 20 14.66 -7.66 0.54
C LYS A 20 13.41 -8.52 0.68
N PHE A 21 12.67 -8.65 -0.41
CA PHE A 21 11.45 -9.48 -0.44
C PHE A 21 11.75 -10.79 -1.15
N ASP A 22 10.94 -11.80 -0.84
CA ASP A 22 10.96 -13.06 -1.57
C ASP A 22 10.17 -12.87 -2.88
N PRO A 23 10.84 -12.93 -4.04
CA PRO A 23 10.16 -12.67 -5.32
C PRO A 23 9.11 -13.72 -5.69
N GLU A 24 9.15 -14.88 -5.05
CA GLU A 24 8.18 -15.94 -5.32
C GLU A 24 6.99 -15.91 -4.35
N ALA A 25 7.08 -15.17 -3.26
CA ALA A 25 5.98 -15.06 -2.30
C ALA A 25 4.88 -14.14 -2.84
N ARG A 26 3.64 -14.56 -2.65
CA ARG A 26 2.46 -13.78 -3.03
C ARG A 26 1.50 -13.74 -1.86
N LEU A 27 0.87 -12.59 -1.67
CA LEU A 27 -0.16 -12.46 -0.64
C LEU A 27 -1.37 -13.29 -1.03
N GLU A 28 -1.91 -14.02 -0.07
CA GLU A 28 -3.18 -14.73 -0.26
C GLU A 28 -4.31 -13.71 -0.38
N GLN A 29 -5.37 -14.09 -1.10
CA GLN A 29 -6.49 -13.18 -1.35
C GLN A 29 -7.11 -12.59 -0.08
N PRO A 30 -7.37 -13.36 1.00
CA PRO A 30 -7.91 -12.76 2.21
C PRO A 30 -7.00 -11.70 2.82
N THR A 31 -5.68 -11.93 2.80
CA THR A 31 -4.71 -10.95 3.32
C THR A 31 -4.70 -9.70 2.45
N TRP A 32 -4.64 -9.86 1.13
CA TRP A 32 -4.68 -8.73 0.22
C TRP A 32 -5.97 -7.93 0.38
N HIS A 33 -7.11 -8.64 0.50
CA HIS A 33 -8.40 -7.98 0.67
C HIS A 33 -8.41 -7.10 1.93
N ALA A 34 -7.88 -7.60 3.04
CA ALA A 34 -7.80 -6.83 4.27
C ALA A 34 -6.92 -5.59 4.12
N LEU A 35 -5.78 -5.72 3.42
CA LEU A 35 -4.89 -4.58 3.16
C LEU A 35 -5.57 -3.54 2.26
N ALA A 36 -6.27 -3.99 1.22
CA ALA A 36 -7.02 -3.09 0.35
C ALA A 36 -8.11 -2.34 1.12
N GLU A 37 -8.81 -3.02 2.02
CA GLU A 37 -9.80 -2.38 2.89
C GLU A 37 -9.18 -1.34 3.80
N SER A 38 -7.95 -1.56 4.27
CA SER A 38 -7.28 -0.57 5.10
C SER A 38 -7.02 0.73 4.34
N LEU A 39 -6.78 0.65 3.04
CA LEU A 39 -6.66 1.85 2.19
C LEU A 39 -8.02 2.57 2.09
N ARG A 40 -9.08 1.82 1.82
CA ARG A 40 -10.42 2.39 1.68
C ARG A 40 -10.89 3.05 2.97
N LEU A 41 -10.54 2.48 4.12
CA LEU A 41 -11.00 2.95 5.43
C LEU A 41 -10.08 4.02 6.03
N SER A 42 -8.99 4.38 5.35
CA SER A 42 -8.08 5.41 5.85
C SER A 42 -8.75 6.78 5.81
N PRO A 43 -8.48 7.64 6.80
CA PRO A 43 -9.07 8.98 6.81
C PRO A 43 -8.47 9.88 5.72
N SER A 44 -9.25 10.85 5.29
CA SER A 44 -8.81 11.88 4.35
C SER A 44 -9.26 13.25 4.84
N SER A 45 -8.66 14.31 4.29
CA SER A 45 -9.03 15.66 4.65
C SER A 45 -10.51 15.90 4.35
N LEU A 46 -11.27 16.33 5.33
CA LEU A 46 -12.72 16.55 5.26
C LEU A 46 -13.50 15.31 4.80
N GLY A 47 -12.91 14.13 4.85
CA GLY A 47 -13.55 12.89 4.40
C GLY A 47 -13.81 12.82 2.91
N LEU A 48 -13.16 13.65 2.10
CA LEU A 48 -13.46 13.76 0.66
C LEU A 48 -12.91 12.61 -0.17
N GLN A 49 -11.93 11.87 0.33
CA GLN A 49 -11.32 10.73 -0.37
C GLN A 49 -10.87 11.08 -1.79
N LEU A 50 -10.13 12.20 -1.92
CA LEU A 50 -9.64 12.68 -3.22
C LEU A 50 -8.39 11.92 -3.66
N TRP A 51 -8.45 10.61 -3.64
CA TRP A 51 -7.35 9.74 -4.01
C TRP A 51 -7.82 8.62 -4.92
N LYS A 52 -6.86 7.99 -5.55
CA LYS A 52 -7.05 6.78 -6.33
C LYS A 52 -5.88 5.86 -6.06
N PHE A 53 -6.15 4.59 -5.90
CA PHE A 53 -5.12 3.58 -5.69
C PHE A 53 -5.03 2.71 -6.94
N VAL A 54 -3.84 2.63 -7.53
CA VAL A 54 -3.60 1.78 -8.69
C VAL A 54 -2.75 0.60 -8.22
N VAL A 55 -3.30 -0.60 -8.39
CA VAL A 55 -2.65 -1.83 -7.95
C VAL A 55 -1.97 -2.48 -9.14
N VAL A 56 -0.68 -2.71 -9.04
CA VAL A 56 0.12 -3.33 -10.10
C VAL A 56 0.59 -4.69 -9.63
N THR A 57 0.17 -5.75 -10.32
CA THR A 57 0.59 -7.13 -10.07
C THR A 57 1.38 -7.70 -11.24
N ASN A 58 1.33 -7.06 -12.39
CA ASN A 58 2.06 -7.49 -13.58
C ASN A 58 3.57 -7.40 -13.33
N ARG A 59 4.26 -8.54 -13.47
CA ARG A 59 5.67 -8.66 -13.15
C ARG A 59 6.55 -7.75 -14.03
N GLU A 60 6.23 -7.70 -15.32
CA GLU A 60 6.97 -6.90 -16.28
C GLU A 60 6.83 -5.40 -16.01
N LEU A 61 5.63 -4.96 -15.68
CA LEU A 61 5.37 -3.56 -15.35
C LEU A 61 6.08 -3.18 -14.04
N LYS A 62 6.06 -4.07 -13.04
CA LYS A 62 6.78 -3.82 -11.78
C LYS A 62 8.28 -3.70 -12.02
N ALA A 63 8.87 -4.49 -12.92
CA ALA A 63 10.28 -4.38 -13.27
C ALA A 63 10.60 -3.01 -13.87
N ARG A 64 9.71 -2.50 -14.71
CA ARG A 64 9.87 -1.15 -15.29
C ARG A 64 9.72 -0.05 -14.25
N LEU A 65 8.78 -0.22 -13.31
CA LEU A 65 8.60 0.72 -12.21
C LEU A 65 9.83 0.75 -11.30
N ARG A 66 10.50 -0.38 -11.11
CA ARG A 66 11.74 -0.44 -10.35
C ARG A 66 12.80 0.51 -10.91
N GLU A 67 12.91 0.58 -12.22
CA GLU A 67 13.91 1.42 -12.89
C GLU A 67 13.76 2.90 -12.54
N VAL A 68 12.52 3.37 -12.33
CA VAL A 68 12.23 4.76 -11.98
C VAL A 68 12.03 4.96 -10.48
N SER A 69 12.27 3.92 -9.68
CA SER A 69 12.11 3.93 -8.23
C SER A 69 13.44 3.62 -7.53
N TRP A 70 14.48 4.28 -7.96
CA TRP A 70 15.85 4.15 -7.42
C TRP A 70 16.37 2.72 -7.50
N ASN A 71 15.90 1.95 -8.47
CA ASN A 71 16.30 0.55 -8.69
C ASN A 71 16.11 -0.31 -7.43
N GLN A 72 15.10 -0.03 -6.64
CA GLN A 72 14.82 -0.80 -5.42
C GLN A 72 14.16 -2.13 -5.78
N SER A 73 14.77 -3.23 -5.38
CA SER A 73 14.29 -4.57 -5.72
C SER A 73 12.88 -4.85 -5.18
N GLN A 74 12.48 -4.24 -4.05
CA GLN A 74 11.15 -4.41 -3.48
C GLN A 74 10.05 -4.08 -4.48
N VAL A 75 10.27 -3.09 -5.34
CA VAL A 75 9.28 -2.66 -6.32
C VAL A 75 8.94 -3.78 -7.30
N GLU A 76 9.94 -4.52 -7.73
CA GLU A 76 9.76 -5.65 -8.64
C GLU A 76 9.31 -6.91 -7.92
N ASP A 77 9.89 -7.18 -6.75
CA ASP A 77 9.73 -8.46 -6.04
C ASP A 77 8.44 -8.54 -5.22
N CYS A 78 7.80 -7.42 -4.91
CA CYS A 78 6.58 -7.41 -4.10
C CYS A 78 5.42 -8.14 -4.80
N SER A 79 4.50 -8.64 -3.99
CA SER A 79 3.27 -9.28 -4.49
C SER A 79 2.38 -8.27 -5.20
N HIS A 80 2.14 -7.14 -4.54
CA HIS A 80 1.28 -6.07 -5.03
C HIS A 80 2.01 -4.75 -4.85
N TYR A 81 2.08 -3.96 -5.90
CA TYR A 81 2.64 -2.61 -5.85
C TYR A 81 1.49 -1.62 -5.96
N VAL A 82 1.35 -0.74 -5.00
CA VAL A 82 0.23 0.20 -4.95
C VAL A 82 0.73 1.61 -5.21
N VAL A 83 0.18 2.26 -6.23
CA VAL A 83 0.48 3.66 -6.53
C VAL A 83 -0.61 4.51 -5.89
N LEU A 84 -0.20 5.42 -5.02
CA LEU A 84 -1.11 6.33 -4.33
C LEU A 84 -1.23 7.60 -5.16
N CYS A 85 -2.41 7.85 -5.71
CA CYS A 85 -2.67 8.99 -6.57
C CYS A 85 -3.59 9.98 -5.86
N SER A 86 -3.37 11.27 -6.06
CA SER A 86 -4.26 12.30 -5.56
C SER A 86 -4.88 13.05 -6.73
N ARG A 87 -6.09 13.59 -6.53
CA ARG A 87 -6.74 14.44 -7.53
C ARG A 87 -6.08 15.81 -7.56
N ARG A 88 -5.84 16.30 -8.76
CA ARG A 88 -5.24 17.62 -8.96
C ARG A 88 -6.29 18.72 -9.11
N ASP A 89 -7.52 18.33 -9.42
CA ASP A 89 -8.60 19.24 -9.82
C ASP A 89 -9.70 19.34 -8.77
N ALA A 90 -9.37 19.13 -7.49
CA ALA A 90 -10.33 19.28 -6.39
C ALA A 90 -10.90 20.71 -6.37
N THR A 91 -12.21 20.82 -6.30
CA THR A 91 -12.93 22.10 -6.30
C THR A 91 -13.90 22.17 -5.14
N ARG A 92 -14.57 23.33 -5.00
CA ARG A 92 -15.62 23.50 -3.98
C ARG A 92 -16.77 22.50 -4.14
N ARG A 93 -16.96 21.94 -5.34
CA ARG A 93 -18.00 20.94 -5.58
C ARG A 93 -17.72 19.63 -4.85
N ASP A 94 -16.46 19.38 -4.47
CA ASP A 94 -16.07 18.16 -3.78
C ASP A 94 -16.27 18.25 -2.27
N VAL A 95 -16.60 19.42 -1.76
CA VAL A 95 -16.80 19.67 -0.31
C VAL A 95 -18.26 19.39 0.09
#